data_214cc27a5d80d9a30e35ee4306001423
#
_entry.id   214cc27a5d80d9a30e35ee4306001423
#
_cell.length_a   1.000
_cell.length_b   1.000
_cell.length_c   1.000
_cell.angle_alpha   90.00
_cell.angle_beta   90.00
_cell.angle_gamma   90.00
#
_symmetry.space_group_name_H-M   'P 1'
#
loop_
_entity.id
_entity.type
_entity.pdbx_description
1 polymer ?
#
loop_
_entity_poly.entity_id
_entity_poly.type
_entity_poly.pdbx_seq_one_letter_code
_entity_poly.pdbx_strand_id
1 'polypeptide(L)'
;MRVVRGACLFATVALLFLTNTGRAEEKSLYHRLGGYDAIAAVSDEFIARLAADEQEKRFFTGFSNDSKLRIRQLLIDLVCKSTGGPCVYIGRDMKTAHAGSGITKSDWDRSLKIFGDVLNKFQVPQKEQQELAALLLPLEKDVVDR
;
A
#
# COMPACT_ATOMS: atom_id res chain seq x y z
N MET A 1 -40.69 7.12 -78.00
CA MET A 1 -40.87 7.49 -76.62
C MET A 1 -40.10 6.46 -75.73
N ARG A 2 -38.89 6.78 -75.23
CA ARG A 2 -38.09 5.91 -74.35
C ARG A 2 -38.00 6.59 -72.99
N VAL A 3 -38.60 5.97 -71.99
CA VAL A 3 -38.53 6.39 -70.60
C VAL A 3 -37.22 5.85 -69.96
N VAL A 4 -36.35 6.76 -69.56
CA VAL A 4 -35.13 6.42 -68.84
C VAL A 4 -35.47 6.45 -67.35
N ARG A 5 -35.36 5.28 -66.71
CA ARG A 5 -35.49 5.14 -65.24
C ARG A 5 -34.13 5.44 -64.61
N GLY A 6 -34.08 6.56 -63.90
CA GLY A 6 -32.91 6.88 -63.03
C GLY A 6 -32.97 6.11 -61.73
N ALA A 7 -31.97 5.32 -61.46
CA ALA A 7 -31.77 4.64 -60.16
C ALA A 7 -30.98 5.56 -59.22
N CYS A 8 -31.60 6.05 -58.15
CA CYS A 8 -30.92 6.73 -57.04
C CYS A 8 -30.26 5.71 -56.13
N LEU A 9 -28.93 5.66 -56.16
CA LEU A 9 -28.15 4.95 -55.17
C LEU A 9 -28.04 5.82 -53.88
N PHE A 10 -28.74 5.41 -52.83
CA PHE A 10 -28.51 5.95 -51.50
C PHE A 10 -27.30 5.26 -50.90
N ALA A 11 -26.17 5.98 -50.83
CA ALA A 11 -25.00 5.55 -50.08
C ALA A 11 -25.21 5.83 -48.57
N THR A 12 -25.53 4.83 -47.80
CA THR A 12 -25.60 4.89 -46.34
C THR A 12 -24.17 4.88 -45.79
N VAL A 13 -23.69 6.06 -45.36
CA VAL A 13 -22.44 6.19 -44.58
C VAL A 13 -22.73 5.73 -43.17
N ALA A 14 -22.31 4.52 -42.85
CA ALA A 14 -22.29 3.99 -41.47
C ALA A 14 -21.17 4.68 -40.67
N LEU A 15 -21.54 5.65 -39.83
CA LEU A 15 -20.63 6.33 -38.92
C LEU A 15 -20.32 5.38 -37.75
N LEU A 16 -19.20 4.67 -37.81
CA LEU A 16 -18.67 3.87 -36.71
C LEU A 16 -18.23 4.81 -35.58
N PHE A 17 -19.10 5.02 -34.58
CA PHE A 17 -18.70 5.59 -33.29
C PHE A 17 -17.78 4.60 -32.58
N LEU A 18 -16.48 4.82 -32.68
CA LEU A 18 -15.52 4.21 -31.78
C LEU A 18 -15.79 4.75 -30.36
N THR A 19 -16.60 4.01 -29.60
CA THR A 19 -16.72 4.24 -28.16
C THR A 19 -15.39 3.90 -27.51
N ASN A 20 -14.56 4.90 -27.38
CA ASN A 20 -13.35 4.82 -26.54
C ASN A 20 -13.84 4.73 -25.09
N THR A 21 -14.08 3.50 -24.60
CA THR A 21 -14.31 3.25 -23.18
C THR A 21 -13.00 3.52 -22.47
N GLY A 22 -12.77 4.80 -22.17
CA GLY A 22 -11.67 5.22 -21.30
C GLY A 22 -11.82 4.47 -19.98
N ARG A 23 -11.02 3.40 -19.82
CA ARG A 23 -10.86 2.73 -18.54
C ARG A 23 -10.30 3.79 -17.60
N ALA A 24 -11.13 4.28 -16.68
CA ALA A 24 -10.64 5.17 -15.64
C ALA A 24 -9.47 4.47 -14.97
N GLU A 25 -8.31 5.08 -15.00
CA GLU A 25 -7.10 4.55 -14.37
C GLU A 25 -7.42 4.36 -12.88
N GLU A 26 -7.37 3.11 -12.42
CA GLU A 26 -7.69 2.80 -11.02
C GLU A 26 -6.67 3.52 -10.14
N LYS A 27 -7.14 4.33 -9.19
CA LYS A 27 -6.27 5.07 -8.26
C LYS A 27 -5.33 4.09 -7.56
N SER A 28 -4.04 4.45 -7.45
CA SER A 28 -3.07 3.63 -6.73
C SER A 28 -3.56 3.35 -5.29
N LEU A 29 -3.07 2.27 -4.69
CA LEU A 29 -3.40 1.93 -3.30
C LEU A 29 -3.07 3.11 -2.35
N TYR A 30 -1.97 3.83 -2.60
CA TYR A 30 -1.62 5.06 -1.88
C TYR A 30 -2.77 6.07 -1.84
N HIS A 31 -3.40 6.36 -2.97
CA HIS A 31 -4.51 7.32 -3.03
C HIS A 31 -5.77 6.77 -2.36
N ARG A 32 -6.02 5.48 -2.48
CA ARG A 32 -7.18 4.83 -1.84
C ARG A 32 -7.03 4.76 -0.32
N LEU A 33 -5.81 4.68 0.19
CA LEU A 33 -5.50 4.75 1.63
C LEU A 33 -5.60 6.17 2.21
N GLY A 34 -5.78 7.20 1.38
CA GLY A 34 -5.88 8.60 1.83
C GLY A 34 -4.57 9.38 1.76
N GLY A 35 -3.53 8.82 1.12
CA GLY A 35 -2.27 9.53 0.89
C GLY A 35 -1.33 9.54 2.09
N TYR A 36 -0.36 10.46 2.03
CA TYR A 36 0.74 10.52 3.00
C TYR A 36 0.28 10.70 4.46
N ASP A 37 -0.64 11.62 4.70
CA ASP A 37 -1.07 11.95 6.07
C ASP A 37 -1.82 10.78 6.73
N ALA A 38 -2.64 10.06 5.96
CA ALA A 38 -3.33 8.88 6.45
C ALA A 38 -2.34 7.73 6.75
N ILE A 39 -1.36 7.50 5.86
CA ILE A 39 -0.28 6.53 6.09
C ILE A 39 0.53 6.91 7.33
N ALA A 40 0.85 8.18 7.51
CA ALA A 40 1.58 8.67 8.68
C ALA A 40 0.79 8.42 9.98
N ALA A 41 -0.50 8.73 10.00
CA ALA A 41 -1.35 8.51 11.17
C ALA A 41 -1.47 7.02 11.55
N VAL A 42 -1.63 6.13 10.57
CA VAL A 42 -1.63 4.67 10.77
C VAL A 42 -0.28 4.20 11.29
N SER A 43 0.83 4.69 10.71
CA SER A 43 2.19 4.33 11.12
C SER A 43 2.50 4.78 12.55
N ASP A 44 2.07 5.98 12.94
CA ASP A 44 2.23 6.51 14.30
C ASP A 44 1.52 5.63 15.33
N GLU A 45 0.27 5.29 15.08
CA GLU A 45 -0.51 4.43 15.95
C GLU A 45 0.10 3.02 16.03
N PHE A 46 0.55 2.48 14.91
CA PHE A 46 1.18 1.16 14.85
C PHE A 46 2.46 1.10 15.69
N ILE A 47 3.38 2.06 15.50
CA ILE A 47 4.62 2.16 16.29
C ILE A 47 4.30 2.34 17.77
N ALA A 48 3.35 3.19 18.11
CA ALA A 48 2.94 3.42 19.50
C ALA A 48 2.44 2.14 20.17
N ARG A 49 1.64 1.33 19.45
CA ARG A 49 1.15 0.04 19.96
C ARG A 49 2.25 -1.00 20.09
N LEU A 50 3.17 -1.09 19.12
CA LEU A 50 4.33 -1.99 19.22
C LEU A 50 5.19 -1.63 20.43
N ALA A 51 5.46 -0.35 20.65
CA ALA A 51 6.27 0.12 21.77
C ALA A 51 5.59 -0.07 23.14
N ALA A 52 4.27 -0.19 23.18
CA ALA A 52 3.48 -0.44 24.38
C ALA A 52 3.16 -1.93 24.63
N ASP A 53 3.32 -2.78 23.60
CA ASP A 53 2.99 -4.20 23.68
C ASP A 53 4.02 -4.97 24.51
N GLU A 54 3.57 -5.87 25.38
CA GLU A 54 4.45 -6.60 26.31
C GLU A 54 5.50 -7.48 25.60
N GLN A 55 5.16 -8.01 24.41
CA GLN A 55 6.06 -8.83 23.62
C GLN A 55 7.00 -7.99 22.75
N GLU A 56 6.49 -6.92 22.12
CA GLU A 56 7.18 -6.13 21.10
C GLU A 56 8.04 -5.01 21.69
N LYS A 57 7.69 -4.47 22.86
CA LYS A 57 8.37 -3.30 23.46
C LYS A 57 9.89 -3.44 23.59
N ARG A 58 10.39 -4.69 23.70
CA ARG A 58 11.81 -4.96 23.81
C ARG A 58 12.63 -4.46 22.62
N PHE A 59 12.02 -4.41 21.42
CA PHE A 59 12.67 -3.94 20.22
C PHE A 59 12.79 -2.40 20.14
N PHE A 60 12.10 -1.69 21.03
CA PHE A 60 12.11 -0.22 21.11
C PHE A 60 12.88 0.29 22.35
N THR A 61 13.32 -0.61 23.21
CA THR A 61 14.04 -0.26 24.43
C THR A 61 15.43 0.31 24.09
N GLY A 62 15.78 1.43 24.70
CA GLY A 62 17.08 2.08 24.51
C GLY A 62 17.19 2.98 23.27
N PHE A 63 16.18 3.07 22.45
CA PHE A 63 16.21 4.00 21.32
C PHE A 63 16.04 5.45 21.76
N SER A 64 16.92 6.32 21.26
CA SER A 64 16.77 7.78 21.38
C SER A 64 15.52 8.27 20.65
N ASN A 65 15.08 9.49 20.96
CA ASN A 65 13.98 10.10 20.24
C ASN A 65 14.29 10.24 18.73
N ASP A 66 15.51 10.58 18.37
CA ASP A 66 15.94 10.69 16.97
C ASP A 66 15.87 9.35 16.25
N SER A 67 16.26 8.25 16.93
CA SER A 67 16.12 6.90 16.37
C SER A 67 14.66 6.54 16.12
N LYS A 68 13.77 6.88 17.06
CA LYS A 68 12.32 6.63 16.91
C LYS A 68 11.73 7.45 15.78
N LEU A 69 12.08 8.73 15.65
CA LEU A 69 11.64 9.57 14.54
C LEU A 69 12.14 9.06 13.19
N ARG A 70 13.39 8.56 13.14
CA ARG A 70 13.94 7.95 11.93
C ARG A 70 13.20 6.67 11.53
N ILE A 71 12.92 5.77 12.48
CA ILE A 71 12.15 4.54 12.22
C ILE A 71 10.76 4.89 11.71
N ARG A 72 10.09 5.84 12.35
CA ARG A 72 8.79 6.38 11.92
C ARG A 72 8.84 6.82 10.45
N GLN A 73 9.80 7.69 10.11
CA GLN A 73 9.90 8.21 8.74
C GLN A 73 10.18 7.11 7.73
N LEU A 74 11.08 6.18 8.04
CA LEU A 74 11.39 5.06 7.16
C LEU A 74 10.19 4.15 6.94
N LEU A 75 9.37 3.89 7.97
CA LEU A 75 8.14 3.11 7.82
C LEU A 75 7.12 3.81 6.92
N ILE A 76 6.91 5.11 7.12
CA ILE A 76 6.00 5.90 6.28
C ILE A 76 6.46 5.88 4.82
N ASP A 77 7.74 6.13 4.57
CA ASP A 77 8.31 6.16 3.22
C ASP A 77 8.23 4.78 2.54
N LEU A 78 8.46 3.71 3.29
CA LEU A 78 8.32 2.34 2.79
C LEU A 78 6.88 2.05 2.35
N VAL A 79 5.91 2.33 3.20
CA VAL A 79 4.49 2.09 2.90
C VAL A 79 4.03 2.98 1.75
N CYS A 80 4.36 4.27 1.79
CA CYS A 80 4.04 5.22 0.73
C CYS A 80 4.58 4.75 -0.64
N LYS A 81 5.87 4.43 -0.72
CA LYS A 81 6.49 3.92 -1.96
C LYS A 81 5.85 2.61 -2.42
N SER A 82 5.67 1.66 -1.51
CA SER A 82 5.15 0.33 -1.84
C SER A 82 3.70 0.35 -2.32
N THR A 83 2.94 1.36 -1.93
CA THR A 83 1.53 1.54 -2.33
C THR A 83 1.35 2.42 -3.57
N GLY A 84 2.45 2.82 -4.23
CA GLY A 84 2.43 3.65 -5.44
C GLY A 84 2.32 5.15 -5.16
N GLY A 85 2.79 5.60 -3.99
CA GLY A 85 2.95 7.01 -3.64
C GLY A 85 4.27 7.61 -4.13
N PRO A 86 4.45 8.93 -4.00
CA PRO A 86 5.60 9.65 -4.54
C PRO A 86 6.86 9.58 -3.66
N CYS A 87 6.83 8.85 -2.55
CA CYS A 87 7.92 8.82 -1.58
C CYS A 87 9.13 8.04 -2.10
N VAL A 88 10.31 8.41 -1.61
CA VAL A 88 11.57 7.71 -1.86
C VAL A 88 12.01 7.04 -0.57
N TYR A 89 12.02 5.72 -0.54
CA TYR A 89 12.57 4.98 0.58
C TYR A 89 14.10 4.95 0.50
N ILE A 90 14.75 5.54 1.48
CA ILE A 90 16.22 5.63 1.60
C ILE A 90 16.78 4.73 2.73
N GLY A 91 15.94 3.88 3.30
CA GLY A 91 16.34 2.93 4.34
C GLY A 91 17.13 1.74 3.79
N ARG A 92 17.61 0.90 4.70
CA ARG A 92 18.20 -0.40 4.36
C ARG A 92 17.11 -1.35 3.86
N ASP A 93 17.49 -2.37 3.11
CA ASP A 93 16.59 -3.50 2.86
C ASP A 93 16.17 -4.17 4.18
N MET A 94 15.07 -4.91 4.17
CA MET A 94 14.49 -5.45 5.41
C MET A 94 15.43 -6.44 6.10
N LYS A 95 16.14 -7.26 5.35
CA LYS A 95 17.08 -8.22 5.90
C LYS A 95 18.23 -7.51 6.66
N THR A 96 18.82 -6.49 6.05
CA THR A 96 19.89 -5.70 6.69
C THR A 96 19.37 -4.86 7.86
N ALA A 97 18.13 -4.35 7.75
CA ALA A 97 17.53 -3.51 8.80
C ALA A 97 17.20 -4.29 10.08
N HIS A 98 16.86 -5.59 9.95
CA HIS A 98 16.42 -6.43 11.07
C HIS A 98 17.46 -7.49 11.47
N ALA A 99 18.59 -7.59 10.76
CA ALA A 99 19.64 -8.57 11.06
C ALA A 99 20.11 -8.48 12.51
N GLY A 100 20.07 -9.61 13.22
CA GLY A 100 20.53 -9.71 14.62
C GLY A 100 19.55 -9.12 15.63
N SER A 101 18.34 -8.69 15.22
CA SER A 101 17.31 -8.19 16.14
C SER A 101 16.67 -9.29 17.00
N GLY A 102 16.80 -10.54 16.57
CA GLY A 102 16.22 -11.70 17.24
C GLY A 102 14.68 -11.76 17.10
N ILE A 103 14.12 -11.15 16.06
CA ILE A 103 12.69 -11.23 15.76
C ILE A 103 12.34 -12.67 15.40
N THR A 104 11.39 -13.24 16.13
CA THR A 104 10.87 -14.59 15.90
C THR A 104 9.61 -14.56 15.04
N LYS A 105 9.18 -15.72 14.55
CA LYS A 105 7.88 -15.87 13.88
C LYS A 105 6.71 -15.42 14.77
N SER A 106 6.79 -15.67 16.09
CA SER A 106 5.78 -15.23 17.05
C SER A 106 5.69 -13.71 17.14
N ASP A 107 6.83 -13.01 17.08
CA ASP A 107 6.86 -11.54 17.08
C ASP A 107 6.29 -11.00 15.77
N TRP A 108 6.64 -11.61 14.66
CA TRP A 108 6.07 -11.25 13.36
C TRP A 108 4.54 -11.37 13.36
N ASP A 109 4.00 -12.52 13.82
CA ASP A 109 2.55 -12.75 13.89
C ASP A 109 1.87 -11.76 14.84
N ARG A 110 2.52 -11.43 15.96
CA ARG A 110 2.03 -10.43 16.91
C ARG A 110 1.98 -9.05 16.27
N SER A 111 3.03 -8.64 15.58
CA SER A 111 3.08 -7.35 14.89
C SER A 111 2.01 -7.24 13.80
N LEU A 112 1.77 -8.29 13.02
CA LEU A 112 0.71 -8.33 12.02
C LEU A 112 -0.68 -8.19 12.65
N LYS A 113 -0.92 -8.85 13.80
CA LYS A 113 -2.17 -8.69 14.53
C LYS A 113 -2.39 -7.25 14.98
N ILE A 114 -1.36 -6.62 15.57
CA ILE A 114 -1.41 -5.22 15.99
C ILE A 114 -1.68 -4.32 14.79
N PHE A 115 -1.04 -4.57 13.65
CA PHE A 115 -1.26 -3.80 12.43
C PHE A 115 -2.71 -3.92 11.94
N GLY A 116 -3.26 -5.12 11.90
CA GLY A 116 -4.68 -5.35 11.54
C GLY A 116 -5.64 -4.59 12.46
N ASP A 117 -5.38 -4.62 13.78
CA ASP A 117 -6.18 -3.88 14.77
C ASP A 117 -6.09 -2.35 14.55
N VAL A 118 -4.93 -1.84 14.10
CA VAL A 118 -4.75 -0.42 13.73
C VAL A 118 -5.55 -0.09 12.47
N LEU A 119 -5.43 -0.89 11.40
CA LEU A 119 -6.17 -0.67 10.17
C LEU A 119 -7.70 -0.65 10.42
N ASN A 120 -8.19 -1.52 11.29
CA ASN A 120 -9.61 -1.53 11.70
C ASN A 120 -9.99 -0.25 12.48
N LYS A 121 -9.13 0.23 13.39
CA LYS A 121 -9.34 1.51 14.10
C LYS A 121 -9.48 2.68 13.14
N PHE A 122 -8.68 2.72 12.09
CA PHE A 122 -8.73 3.75 11.05
C PHE A 122 -9.77 3.48 9.96
N GLN A 123 -10.59 2.42 10.13
CA GLN A 123 -11.66 2.04 9.20
C GLN A 123 -11.17 1.84 7.75
N VAL A 124 -9.94 1.36 7.60
CA VAL A 124 -9.40 1.02 6.27
C VAL A 124 -10.26 -0.10 5.67
N PRO A 125 -10.78 0.06 4.44
CA PRO A 125 -11.65 -0.95 3.86
C PRO A 125 -10.91 -2.29 3.64
N GLN A 126 -11.64 -3.40 3.70
CA GLN A 126 -11.08 -4.75 3.66
C GLN A 126 -10.24 -5.02 2.40
N LYS A 127 -10.61 -4.45 1.26
CA LYS A 127 -9.84 -4.58 0.01
C LYS A 127 -8.44 -3.98 0.16
N GLU A 128 -8.34 -2.77 0.68
CA GLU A 128 -7.08 -2.06 0.91
C GLU A 128 -6.22 -2.75 1.96
N GLN A 129 -6.83 -3.31 3.01
CA GLN A 129 -6.13 -4.13 4.00
C GLN A 129 -5.49 -5.37 3.37
N GLN A 130 -6.21 -6.07 2.49
CA GLN A 130 -5.70 -7.25 1.79
C GLN A 130 -4.56 -6.90 0.82
N GLU A 131 -4.68 -5.79 0.10
CA GLU A 131 -3.62 -5.31 -0.80
C GLU A 131 -2.36 -4.92 -0.01
N LEU A 132 -2.50 -4.24 1.15
CA LEU A 132 -1.39 -3.96 2.05
C LEU A 132 -0.74 -5.25 2.59
N ALA A 133 -1.54 -6.21 3.03
CA ALA A 133 -1.04 -7.50 3.49
C ALA A 133 -0.24 -8.21 2.38
N ALA A 134 -0.70 -8.19 1.15
CA ALA A 134 0.01 -8.79 0.01
C ALA A 134 1.39 -8.16 -0.24
N LEU A 135 1.58 -6.88 0.11
CA LEU A 135 2.87 -6.19 0.01
C LEU A 135 3.80 -6.50 1.20
N LEU A 136 3.24 -6.70 2.40
CA LEU A 136 4.01 -6.84 3.63
C LEU A 136 4.37 -8.29 3.96
N LEU A 137 3.45 -9.24 3.75
CA LEU A 137 3.67 -10.66 4.08
C LEU A 137 4.95 -11.26 3.48
N PRO A 138 5.34 -10.95 2.23
CA PRO A 138 6.59 -11.47 1.67
C PRO A 138 7.87 -11.00 2.39
N LEU A 139 7.78 -9.96 3.23
CA LEU A 139 8.92 -9.44 4.00
C LEU A 139 9.25 -10.31 5.22
N GLU A 140 8.37 -11.23 5.62
CA GLU A 140 8.59 -12.13 6.76
C GLU A 140 9.97 -12.81 6.70
N LYS A 141 10.33 -13.37 5.56
CA LYS A 141 11.61 -14.07 5.34
C LYS A 141 12.86 -13.22 5.54
N ASP A 142 12.69 -11.88 5.45
CA ASP A 142 13.78 -10.91 5.59
C ASP A 142 13.77 -10.22 6.96
N VAL A 143 12.68 -10.33 7.71
CA VAL A 143 12.48 -9.71 9.03
C VAL A 143 12.69 -10.72 10.16
N VAL A 144 12.26 -11.96 9.97
CA VAL A 144 12.34 -13.01 10.97
C VAL A 144 13.73 -13.64 10.95
N ASP A 145 14.41 -13.59 12.10
CA ASP A 145 15.77 -14.16 12.27
C ASP A 145 15.74 -15.65 12.64
N ARG A 146 14.65 -16.16 13.23
CA ARG A 146 14.55 -17.51 13.82
C ARG A 146 13.17 -18.14 13.65
#